data_6a4847392a71de680eab408e6f87e436
#
_entry.id   6a4847392a71de680eab408e6f87e436
#
_cell.length_a   1.000
_cell.length_b   1.000
_cell.length_c   1.000
_cell.angle_alpha   90.00
_cell.angle_beta   90.00
_cell.angle_gamma   90.00
#
_symmetry.space_group_name_H-M   'P 1'
#
loop_
_entity.id
_entity.type
_entity.pdbx_description
1 polymer ?
#
loop_
_entity_poly.entity_id
_entity_poly.type
_entity_poly.pdbx_seq_one_letter_code
_entity_poly.pdbx_strand_id
1 'polypeptide(L)'
;MIKIVVIGTGNLGTQLCSSFDRSDSCKLIGYFNRSNRVIDHLKAPLLENFNIVPACDIVLLCIPDDAIATVSTTLSTTAIVAHTSGSVALSAVSNHERHGVFYLPQSFSASRTAQFDDITLCLEASNSAVMEQLEILGSSLSRKRKHLNSVQRKHLHLAAVYANNFVNHCYLKTQQLLAKEQLDLAILEPLLRETLEKALNMGP
;
A
#
# COMPACT_ATOMS: atom_id res chain seq x y z
N MET A 1 15.22 -15.37 -5.83
CA MET A 1 15.00 -13.92 -5.62
C MET A 1 13.80 -13.50 -6.45
N ILE A 2 12.72 -13.01 -5.84
CA ILE A 2 11.48 -12.61 -6.53
C ILE A 2 11.73 -11.31 -7.31
N LYS A 3 11.38 -11.32 -8.59
CA LYS A 3 11.48 -10.14 -9.49
C LYS A 3 10.14 -9.41 -9.51
N ILE A 4 10.15 -8.10 -9.28
CA ILE A 4 8.96 -7.29 -9.09
C ILE A 4 8.95 -6.11 -10.07
N VAL A 5 7.78 -5.85 -10.62
CA VAL A 5 7.46 -4.59 -11.30
C VAL A 5 6.39 -3.86 -10.48
N VAL A 6 6.54 -2.55 -10.31
CA VAL A 6 5.54 -1.72 -9.64
C VAL A 6 4.91 -0.75 -10.64
N ILE A 7 3.60 -0.79 -10.77
CA ILE A 7 2.82 0.15 -11.60
C ILE A 7 2.12 1.14 -10.68
N GLY A 8 2.51 2.41 -10.80
CA GLY A 8 2.07 3.49 -9.93
C GLY A 8 3.09 3.82 -8.83
N THR A 9 3.59 5.06 -8.84
CA THR A 9 4.54 5.57 -7.86
C THR A 9 3.97 6.77 -7.09
N GLY A 10 2.74 6.62 -6.62
CA GLY A 10 2.18 7.46 -5.57
C GLY A 10 2.90 7.24 -4.23
N ASN A 11 2.32 7.73 -3.13
CA ASN A 11 2.97 7.62 -1.81
C ASN A 11 3.37 6.18 -1.46
N LEU A 12 2.45 5.22 -1.57
CA LEU A 12 2.73 3.81 -1.29
C LEU A 12 3.71 3.21 -2.31
N GLY A 13 3.44 3.37 -3.62
CA GLY A 13 4.25 2.74 -4.66
C GLY A 13 5.71 3.18 -4.62
N THR A 14 6.00 4.46 -4.36
CA THR A 14 7.36 4.96 -4.18
C THR A 14 8.06 4.31 -2.97
N GLN A 15 7.35 4.16 -1.84
CA GLN A 15 7.91 3.52 -0.65
C GLN A 15 8.20 2.03 -0.88
N LEU A 16 7.29 1.33 -1.59
CA LEU A 16 7.50 -0.08 -1.96
C LEU A 16 8.68 -0.24 -2.94
N CYS A 17 8.76 0.59 -3.98
CA CYS A 17 9.91 0.61 -4.89
C CYS A 17 11.22 0.78 -4.12
N SER A 18 11.29 1.75 -3.21
CA SER A 18 12.49 2.03 -2.42
C SER A 18 12.86 0.87 -1.48
N SER A 19 11.88 0.16 -0.94
CA SER A 19 12.12 -1.02 -0.10
C SER A 19 12.62 -2.21 -0.91
N PHE A 20 11.97 -2.50 -2.04
CA PHE A 20 12.37 -3.63 -2.89
C PHE A 20 13.73 -3.41 -3.57
N ASP A 21 14.06 -2.18 -3.92
CA ASP A 21 15.35 -1.85 -4.56
C ASP A 21 16.55 -2.01 -3.59
N ARG A 22 16.28 -1.96 -2.28
CA ARG A 22 17.28 -2.16 -1.22
C ARG A 22 17.29 -3.57 -0.64
N SER A 23 16.33 -4.42 -1.00
CA SER A 23 16.18 -5.75 -0.42
C SER A 23 17.15 -6.76 -1.05
N ASP A 24 17.70 -7.64 -0.23
CA ASP A 24 18.51 -8.77 -0.69
C ASP A 24 17.66 -10.00 -1.08
N SER A 25 16.39 -10.04 -0.67
CA SER A 25 15.49 -11.18 -0.89
C SER A 25 14.60 -11.04 -2.13
N CYS A 26 14.41 -9.82 -2.63
CA CYS A 26 13.66 -9.54 -3.84
C CYS A 26 14.37 -8.50 -4.70
N LYS A 27 13.95 -8.34 -5.96
CA LYS A 27 14.55 -7.41 -6.91
C LYS A 27 13.49 -6.59 -7.62
N LEU A 28 13.50 -5.28 -7.42
CA LEU A 28 12.76 -4.37 -8.28
C LEU A 28 13.44 -4.34 -9.66
N ILE A 29 12.71 -4.72 -10.72
CA ILE A 29 13.27 -4.77 -12.08
C ILE A 29 12.69 -3.68 -12.98
N GLY A 30 11.71 -2.95 -12.53
CA GLY A 30 11.14 -1.79 -13.21
C GLY A 30 9.98 -1.19 -12.45
N TYR A 31 9.70 0.06 -12.74
CA TYR A 31 8.51 0.74 -12.24
C TYR A 31 7.91 1.64 -13.32
N PHE A 32 6.63 1.93 -13.22
CA PHE A 32 5.90 2.82 -14.14
C PHE A 32 5.14 3.89 -13.38
N ASN A 33 5.09 5.11 -13.93
CA ASN A 33 4.17 6.16 -13.54
C ASN A 33 3.73 7.01 -14.74
N ARG A 34 2.52 7.54 -14.68
CA ARG A 34 1.92 8.34 -15.77
C ARG A 34 2.67 9.64 -16.09
N SER A 35 3.41 10.17 -15.13
CA SER A 35 4.13 11.44 -15.28
C SER A 35 5.53 11.26 -15.90
N ASN A 36 5.93 10.04 -16.22
CA ASN A 36 7.29 9.70 -16.69
C ASN A 36 8.40 10.26 -15.79
N ARG A 37 8.10 10.38 -14.48
CA ARG A 37 9.04 10.92 -13.52
C ARG A 37 10.03 9.85 -13.08
N VAL A 38 11.31 10.10 -13.32
CA VAL A 38 12.38 9.28 -12.77
C VAL A 38 12.47 9.50 -11.25
N ILE A 39 12.73 8.41 -10.52
CA ILE A 39 13.00 8.43 -9.09
C ILE A 39 14.49 8.18 -8.90
N ASP A 40 15.26 9.24 -8.70
CA ASP A 40 16.73 9.26 -8.83
C ASP A 40 17.48 8.26 -7.93
N HIS A 41 16.89 7.89 -6.79
CA HIS A 41 17.54 6.96 -5.86
C HIS A 41 17.25 5.48 -6.16
N LEU A 42 16.42 5.17 -7.15
CA LEU A 42 16.13 3.78 -7.55
C LEU A 42 17.14 3.33 -8.62
N LYS A 43 17.63 2.10 -8.48
CA LYS A 43 18.49 1.44 -9.48
C LYS A 43 17.67 0.84 -10.62
N ALA A 44 16.43 0.45 -10.34
CA ALA A 44 15.53 -0.10 -11.32
C ALA A 44 15.10 0.97 -12.35
N PRO A 45 14.92 0.62 -13.64
CA PRO A 45 14.53 1.56 -14.67
C PRO A 45 13.06 1.97 -14.58
N LEU A 46 12.78 3.20 -14.99
CA LEU A 46 11.44 3.64 -15.34
C LEU A 46 11.02 2.96 -16.65
N LEU A 47 9.86 2.31 -16.66
CA LEU A 47 9.30 1.68 -17.86
C LEU A 47 8.56 2.72 -18.69
N GLU A 48 8.74 2.67 -20.02
CA GLU A 48 8.07 3.56 -20.96
C GLU A 48 6.57 3.23 -21.08
N ASN A 49 6.22 1.94 -20.93
CA ASN A 49 4.85 1.45 -21.07
C ASN A 49 4.56 0.38 -20.02
N PHE A 50 3.41 0.48 -19.36
CA PHE A 50 2.99 -0.50 -18.37
C PHE A 50 2.36 -1.77 -19.01
N ASN A 51 1.89 -1.71 -20.23
CA ASN A 51 1.30 -2.86 -20.93
C ASN A 51 2.33 -3.93 -21.27
N ILE A 52 3.60 -3.54 -21.40
CA ILE A 52 4.73 -4.42 -21.71
C ILE A 52 5.70 -4.39 -20.53
N VAL A 53 5.53 -5.33 -19.61
CA VAL A 53 6.43 -5.47 -18.47
C VAL A 53 7.55 -6.48 -18.78
N PRO A 54 8.78 -6.26 -18.26
CA PRO A 54 9.85 -7.24 -18.37
C PRO A 54 9.46 -8.54 -17.66
N ALA A 55 10.08 -9.66 -18.01
CA ALA A 55 9.83 -10.95 -17.36
C ALA A 55 10.06 -10.86 -15.85
N CYS A 56 8.98 -10.99 -15.09
CA CYS A 56 8.94 -10.85 -13.63
C CYS A 56 8.06 -11.93 -12.99
N ASP A 57 8.13 -12.03 -11.68
CA ASP A 57 7.30 -12.95 -10.91
C ASP A 57 6.01 -12.27 -10.44
N ILE A 58 6.09 -10.98 -10.08
CA ILE A 58 4.95 -10.23 -9.54
C ILE A 58 4.91 -8.82 -10.13
N VAL A 59 3.71 -8.40 -10.54
CA VAL A 59 3.36 -7.01 -10.88
C VAL A 59 2.46 -6.46 -9.78
N LEU A 60 2.89 -5.40 -9.09
CA LEU A 60 2.09 -4.72 -8.08
C LEU A 60 1.44 -3.47 -8.66
N LEU A 61 0.10 -3.41 -8.60
CA LEU A 61 -0.70 -2.25 -9.00
C LEU A 61 -0.89 -1.32 -7.80
N CYS A 62 -0.07 -0.26 -7.72
CA CYS A 62 -0.12 0.78 -6.70
C CYS A 62 -0.77 2.05 -7.26
N ILE A 63 -1.95 1.90 -7.85
CA ILE A 63 -2.71 2.92 -8.58
C ILE A 63 -4.05 3.20 -7.89
N PRO A 64 -4.76 4.30 -8.26
CA PRO A 64 -6.10 4.55 -7.74
C PRO A 64 -7.07 3.41 -7.98
N ASP A 65 -8.02 3.22 -7.06
CA ASP A 65 -8.96 2.11 -7.03
C ASP A 65 -9.77 1.97 -8.32
N ASP A 66 -10.22 3.08 -8.88
CA ASP A 66 -10.99 3.17 -10.13
C ASP A 66 -10.20 2.77 -11.38
N ALA A 67 -8.87 2.82 -11.32
CA ALA A 67 -7.99 2.45 -12.43
C ALA A 67 -7.61 0.96 -12.44
N ILE A 68 -7.77 0.23 -11.31
CA ILE A 68 -7.24 -1.13 -11.15
C ILE A 68 -7.78 -2.09 -12.22
N ALA A 69 -9.09 -2.15 -12.39
CA ALA A 69 -9.71 -3.07 -13.35
C ALA A 69 -9.29 -2.75 -14.80
N THR A 70 -9.29 -1.48 -15.19
CA THR A 70 -8.91 -1.04 -16.54
C THR A 70 -7.44 -1.32 -16.83
N VAL A 71 -6.54 -1.00 -15.92
CA VAL A 71 -5.11 -1.28 -16.09
C VAL A 71 -4.86 -2.79 -16.15
N SER A 72 -5.52 -3.56 -15.29
CA SER A 72 -5.43 -5.02 -15.28
C SER A 72 -5.81 -5.62 -16.64
N THR A 73 -6.89 -5.18 -17.29
CA THR A 73 -7.32 -5.72 -18.58
C THR A 73 -6.38 -5.40 -19.74
N THR A 74 -5.59 -4.35 -19.64
CA THR A 74 -4.63 -3.96 -20.68
C THR A 74 -3.24 -4.55 -20.47
N LEU A 75 -2.96 -5.08 -19.29
CA LEU A 75 -1.67 -5.66 -18.93
C LEU A 75 -1.54 -7.08 -19.49
N SER A 76 -0.51 -7.32 -20.33
CA SER A 76 -0.19 -8.64 -20.86
C SER A 76 1.01 -9.23 -20.11
N THR A 77 0.75 -10.21 -19.25
CA THR A 77 1.79 -10.86 -18.45
C THR A 77 1.34 -12.24 -17.94
N THR A 78 2.28 -13.14 -17.71
CA THR A 78 2.10 -14.41 -16.99
C THR A 78 2.49 -14.31 -15.50
N ALA A 79 2.98 -13.15 -15.08
CA ALA A 79 3.31 -12.87 -13.67
C ALA A 79 2.05 -12.86 -12.81
N ILE A 80 2.23 -12.95 -11.49
CA ILE A 80 1.16 -12.65 -10.54
C ILE A 80 0.83 -11.17 -10.65
N VAL A 81 -0.44 -10.82 -10.89
CA VAL A 81 -0.92 -9.43 -10.84
C VAL A 81 -1.63 -9.21 -9.52
N ALA A 82 -1.09 -8.33 -8.67
CA ALA A 82 -1.68 -8.02 -7.38
C ALA A 82 -1.90 -6.51 -7.23
N HIS A 83 -3.05 -6.12 -6.67
CA HIS A 83 -3.31 -4.72 -6.33
C HIS A 83 -3.11 -4.45 -4.84
N THR A 84 -2.94 -3.17 -4.48
CA THR A 84 -2.68 -2.75 -3.11
C THR A 84 -3.89 -2.06 -2.44
N SER A 85 -5.07 -2.12 -3.06
CA SER A 85 -6.29 -1.48 -2.54
C SER A 85 -6.87 -2.24 -1.33
N GLY A 86 -7.37 -1.49 -0.36
CA GLY A 86 -8.15 -2.01 0.76
C GLY A 86 -9.62 -2.26 0.42
N SER A 87 -10.17 -1.52 -0.55
CA SER A 87 -11.61 -1.51 -0.87
C SER A 87 -11.98 -2.35 -2.08
N VAL A 88 -11.09 -2.46 -3.09
CA VAL A 88 -11.33 -3.17 -4.35
C VAL A 88 -11.27 -4.68 -4.13
N ALA A 89 -12.26 -5.41 -4.69
CA ALA A 89 -12.31 -6.87 -4.56
C ALA A 89 -11.20 -7.57 -5.38
N LEU A 90 -10.80 -8.77 -4.95
CA LEU A 90 -9.84 -9.62 -5.66
C LEU A 90 -10.24 -9.84 -7.13
N SER A 91 -11.56 -9.94 -7.40
CA SER A 91 -12.11 -10.15 -8.74
C SER A 91 -11.79 -9.05 -9.76
N ALA A 92 -11.37 -7.86 -9.33
CA ALA A 92 -10.99 -6.76 -10.22
C ALA A 92 -9.73 -7.07 -11.07
N VAL A 93 -8.96 -8.09 -10.68
CA VAL A 93 -7.76 -8.56 -11.40
C VAL A 93 -7.87 -10.03 -11.84
N SER A 94 -9.09 -10.59 -11.84
CA SER A 94 -9.36 -12.01 -12.14
C SER A 94 -9.22 -12.38 -13.63
N ASN A 95 -9.01 -11.41 -14.51
CA ASN A 95 -8.60 -11.64 -15.91
C ASN A 95 -7.19 -12.26 -16.01
N HIS A 96 -6.39 -12.22 -14.95
CA HIS A 96 -5.13 -12.95 -14.84
C HIS A 96 -5.35 -14.25 -14.07
N GLU A 97 -4.82 -15.37 -14.57
CA GLU A 97 -4.92 -16.68 -13.90
C GLU A 97 -4.28 -16.62 -12.50
N ARG A 98 -3.14 -15.94 -12.38
CA ARG A 98 -2.38 -15.75 -11.15
C ARG A 98 -2.61 -14.32 -10.66
N HIS A 99 -3.47 -14.15 -9.66
CA HIS A 99 -3.82 -12.82 -9.17
C HIS A 99 -3.97 -12.77 -7.65
N GLY A 100 -3.82 -11.56 -7.08
CA GLY A 100 -3.86 -11.39 -5.64
C GLY A 100 -4.06 -9.96 -5.18
N VAL A 101 -3.98 -9.81 -3.87
CA VAL A 101 -3.99 -8.52 -3.16
C VAL A 101 -2.83 -8.45 -2.17
N PHE A 102 -2.20 -7.30 -2.12
CA PHE A 102 -1.05 -7.00 -1.27
C PHE A 102 -1.32 -5.68 -0.54
N TYR A 103 -2.21 -5.70 0.46
CA TYR A 103 -2.75 -4.50 1.12
C TYR A 103 -2.06 -4.19 2.45
N LEU A 104 -1.68 -2.93 2.62
CA LEU A 104 -1.08 -2.41 3.86
C LEU A 104 -2.05 -1.36 4.46
N PRO A 105 -2.72 -1.67 5.59
CA PRO A 105 -3.62 -0.74 6.28
C PRO A 105 -2.83 0.35 7.02
N GLN A 106 -2.23 1.25 6.26
CA GLN A 106 -1.41 2.35 6.75
C GLN A 106 -1.55 3.57 5.84
N SER A 107 -1.35 4.76 6.38
CA SER A 107 -1.20 5.99 5.59
C SER A 107 0.28 6.21 5.23
N PHE A 108 0.52 6.53 3.97
CA PHE A 108 1.86 6.81 3.44
C PHE A 108 1.95 8.26 2.97
N SER A 109 3.06 8.91 3.26
CA SER A 109 3.34 10.26 2.79
C SER A 109 4.69 10.31 2.06
N ALA A 110 4.84 11.27 1.14
CA ALA A 110 6.09 11.46 0.42
C ALA A 110 7.24 11.95 1.30
N SER A 111 6.91 12.62 2.42
CA SER A 111 7.90 13.26 3.32
C SER A 111 8.47 12.35 4.39
N ARG A 112 7.94 11.12 4.56
CA ARG A 112 8.36 10.19 5.60
C ARG A 112 8.68 8.83 5.00
N THR A 113 9.87 8.31 5.30
CA THR A 113 10.23 6.92 4.94
C THR A 113 9.37 5.94 5.75
N ALA A 114 8.72 5.02 5.05
CA ALA A 114 7.91 4.00 5.69
C ALA A 114 8.79 2.96 6.39
N GLN A 115 8.42 2.62 7.61
CA GLN A 115 8.95 1.46 8.32
C GLN A 115 7.90 0.35 8.26
N PHE A 116 8.14 -0.64 7.42
CA PHE A 116 7.16 -1.69 7.12
C PHE A 116 7.10 -2.80 8.17
N ASP A 117 8.16 -3.00 8.95
CA ASP A 117 8.36 -4.15 9.85
C ASP A 117 7.15 -4.47 10.74
N ASP A 118 6.49 -3.44 11.26
CA ASP A 118 5.37 -3.56 12.19
C ASP A 118 3.98 -3.35 11.54
N ILE A 119 3.94 -2.99 10.25
CA ILE A 119 2.68 -2.84 9.52
C ILE A 119 2.14 -4.22 9.18
N THR A 120 0.91 -4.54 9.60
CA THR A 120 0.28 -5.80 9.20
C THR A 120 -0.01 -5.80 7.71
N LEU A 121 0.66 -6.67 6.95
CA LEU A 121 0.38 -6.89 5.54
C LEU A 121 -0.79 -7.86 5.39
N CYS A 122 -1.82 -7.45 4.68
CA CYS A 122 -3.02 -8.25 4.40
C CYS A 122 -2.95 -8.82 2.99
N LEU A 123 -3.02 -10.15 2.88
CA LEU A 123 -2.88 -10.88 1.63
C LEU A 123 -4.19 -11.60 1.26
N GLU A 124 -4.49 -11.60 -0.03
CA GLU A 124 -5.53 -12.42 -0.65
C GLU A 124 -5.00 -12.95 -1.98
N ALA A 125 -5.35 -14.18 -2.35
CA ALA A 125 -4.80 -14.81 -3.55
C ALA A 125 -5.83 -15.70 -4.24
N SER A 126 -5.68 -15.87 -5.55
CA SER A 126 -6.52 -16.75 -6.37
C SER A 126 -6.35 -18.24 -6.04
N ASN A 127 -5.18 -18.63 -5.55
CA ASN A 127 -4.87 -20.01 -5.15
C ASN A 127 -3.68 -20.05 -4.18
N SER A 128 -3.37 -21.25 -3.65
CA SER A 128 -2.30 -21.45 -2.66
C SER A 128 -0.91 -21.14 -3.19
N ALA A 129 -0.62 -21.44 -4.46
CA ALA A 129 0.70 -21.17 -5.05
C ALA A 129 0.95 -19.66 -5.20
N VAL A 130 -0.08 -18.89 -5.54
CA VAL A 130 -0.01 -17.42 -5.55
C VAL A 130 0.15 -16.87 -4.13
N MET A 131 -0.59 -17.42 -3.16
CA MET A 131 -0.47 -17.02 -1.75
C MET A 131 0.95 -17.21 -1.24
N GLU A 132 1.58 -18.35 -1.52
CA GLU A 132 2.96 -18.63 -1.12
C GLU A 132 3.94 -17.57 -1.68
N GLN A 133 3.81 -17.20 -2.95
CA GLN A 133 4.66 -16.17 -3.56
C GLN A 133 4.44 -14.79 -2.93
N LEU A 134 3.19 -14.43 -2.63
CA LEU A 134 2.88 -13.17 -1.94
C LEU A 134 3.39 -13.17 -0.49
N GLU A 135 3.35 -14.31 0.20
CA GLU A 135 3.94 -14.47 1.54
C GLU A 135 5.46 -14.30 1.53
N ILE A 136 6.16 -14.90 0.54
CA ILE A 136 7.60 -14.74 0.38
C ILE A 136 7.94 -13.27 0.14
N LEU A 137 7.21 -12.60 -0.77
CA LEU A 137 7.40 -11.18 -1.00
C LEU A 137 7.08 -10.37 0.26
N GLY A 138 5.97 -10.68 0.94
CA GLY A 138 5.54 -10.00 2.16
C GLY A 138 6.55 -10.10 3.29
N SER A 139 7.24 -11.25 3.40
CA SER A 139 8.28 -11.46 4.43
C SER A 139 9.50 -10.56 4.27
N SER A 140 9.74 -10.04 3.06
CA SER A 140 10.81 -9.07 2.81
C SER A 140 10.48 -7.65 3.29
N LEU A 141 9.23 -7.39 3.63
CA LEU A 141 8.74 -6.08 4.07
C LEU A 141 8.31 -6.08 5.53
N SER A 142 7.52 -7.06 5.95
CA SER A 142 6.87 -7.06 7.26
C SER A 142 6.94 -8.41 7.96
N ARG A 143 7.08 -8.35 9.28
CA ARG A 143 6.98 -9.52 10.16
C ARG A 143 5.54 -9.95 10.41
N LYS A 144 4.56 -9.06 10.19
CA LYS A 144 3.13 -9.28 10.49
C LYS A 144 2.35 -9.45 9.19
N ARG A 145 1.86 -10.66 8.93
CA ARG A 145 1.05 -10.98 7.76
C ARG A 145 -0.27 -11.60 8.18
N LYS A 146 -1.32 -11.33 7.44
CA LYS A 146 -2.66 -11.86 7.69
C LYS A 146 -3.38 -12.15 6.37
N HIS A 147 -3.97 -13.33 6.26
CA HIS A 147 -4.84 -13.66 5.14
C HIS A 147 -6.24 -13.12 5.40
N LEU A 148 -6.76 -12.33 4.47
CA LEU A 148 -8.10 -11.77 4.53
C LEU A 148 -8.77 -11.93 3.18
N ASN A 149 -10.05 -12.31 3.19
CA ASN A 149 -10.84 -12.23 1.98
C ASN A 149 -11.28 -10.78 1.68
N SER A 150 -11.82 -10.54 0.48
CA SER A 150 -12.22 -9.20 0.03
C SER A 150 -13.23 -8.52 0.96
N VAL A 151 -14.15 -9.29 1.58
CA VAL A 151 -15.14 -8.74 2.53
C VAL A 151 -14.45 -8.28 3.80
N GLN A 152 -13.62 -9.12 4.40
CA GLN A 152 -12.87 -8.79 5.61
C GLN A 152 -11.94 -7.60 5.39
N ARG A 153 -11.23 -7.57 4.26
CA ARG A 153 -10.32 -6.48 3.89
C ARG A 153 -11.06 -5.15 3.72
N LYS A 154 -12.23 -5.17 3.06
CA LYS A 154 -13.07 -3.97 2.91
C LYS A 154 -13.54 -3.42 4.27
N HIS A 155 -13.94 -4.29 5.20
CA HIS A 155 -14.33 -3.87 6.56
C HIS A 155 -13.13 -3.33 7.34
N LEU A 156 -11.95 -3.97 7.23
CA LEU A 156 -10.72 -3.47 7.84
C LEU A 156 -10.34 -2.09 7.27
N HIS A 157 -10.44 -1.92 5.96
CA HIS A 157 -10.17 -0.63 5.32
C HIS A 157 -11.14 0.46 5.81
N LEU A 158 -12.43 0.17 5.88
CA LEU A 158 -13.43 1.10 6.43
C LEU A 158 -13.11 1.48 7.89
N ALA A 159 -12.77 0.50 8.72
CA ALA A 159 -12.35 0.76 10.11
C ALA A 159 -11.09 1.65 10.16
N ALA A 160 -10.10 1.41 9.27
CA ALA A 160 -8.90 2.24 9.17
C ALA A 160 -9.22 3.68 8.73
N VAL A 161 -10.21 3.88 7.87
CA VAL A 161 -10.68 5.24 7.50
C VAL A 161 -11.21 5.98 8.73
N TYR A 162 -12.01 5.31 9.58
CA TYR A 162 -12.47 5.92 10.84
C TYR A 162 -11.29 6.21 11.78
N ALA A 163 -10.43 5.22 12.02
CA ALA A 163 -9.33 5.35 12.98
C ALA A 163 -8.24 6.34 12.56
N ASN A 164 -8.12 6.67 11.27
CA ASN A 164 -7.09 7.56 10.76
C ASN A 164 -7.67 8.81 10.09
N ASN A 165 -8.44 8.66 9.01
CA ASN A 165 -8.85 9.82 8.20
C ASN A 165 -9.83 10.73 8.95
N PHE A 166 -10.84 10.16 9.63
CA PHE A 166 -11.78 10.95 10.43
C PHE A 166 -11.10 11.59 11.65
N VAL A 167 -10.22 10.86 12.32
CA VAL A 167 -9.43 11.42 13.44
C VAL A 167 -8.59 12.60 12.96
N ASN A 168 -7.88 12.44 11.83
CA ASN A 168 -7.10 13.54 11.24
C ASN A 168 -7.99 14.74 10.85
N HIS A 169 -9.20 14.49 10.34
CA HIS A 169 -10.16 15.57 10.07
C HIS A 169 -10.60 16.29 11.35
N CYS A 170 -10.81 15.56 12.46
CA CYS A 170 -11.09 16.16 13.76
C CYS A 170 -9.92 17.06 14.23
N TYR A 171 -8.68 16.62 14.06
CA TYR A 171 -7.51 17.43 14.39
C TYR A 171 -7.42 18.70 13.53
N LEU A 172 -7.72 18.61 12.23
CA LEU A 172 -7.81 19.79 11.36
C LEU A 172 -8.87 20.78 11.87
N LYS A 173 -10.06 20.31 12.25
CA LYS A 173 -11.12 21.16 12.82
C LYS A 173 -10.70 21.79 14.15
N THR A 174 -10.04 21.04 15.01
CA THR A 174 -9.49 21.55 16.26
C THR A 174 -8.49 22.68 16.01
N GLN A 175 -7.55 22.46 15.08
CA GLN A 175 -6.58 23.50 14.69
C GLN A 175 -7.26 24.77 14.16
N GLN A 176 -8.31 24.62 13.33
CA GLN A 176 -9.07 25.77 12.80
C GLN A 176 -9.81 26.54 13.91
N LEU A 177 -10.29 25.87 14.95
CA LEU A 177 -10.92 26.51 16.10
C LEU A 177 -9.91 27.30 16.92
N LEU A 178 -8.77 26.68 17.25
CA LEU A 178 -7.71 27.31 18.04
C LEU A 178 -7.09 28.53 17.32
N ALA A 179 -6.94 28.43 16.01
CA ALA A 179 -6.37 29.51 15.20
C ALA A 179 -7.17 30.82 15.26
N LYS A 180 -8.49 30.78 15.54
CA LYS A 180 -9.33 31.98 15.72
C LYS A 180 -8.88 32.82 16.93
N GLU A 181 -8.34 32.17 17.96
CA GLU A 181 -7.85 32.80 19.17
C GLU A 181 -6.30 32.81 19.21
N GLN A 182 -5.63 32.59 18.06
CA GLN A 182 -4.17 32.55 17.94
C GLN A 182 -3.49 31.52 18.88
N LEU A 183 -4.19 30.41 19.16
CA LEU A 183 -3.69 29.29 19.97
C LEU A 183 -3.13 28.18 19.06
N ASP A 184 -2.08 27.51 19.54
CA ASP A 184 -1.45 26.38 18.84
C ASP A 184 -2.04 25.04 19.29
N LEU A 185 -2.15 24.07 18.35
CA LEU A 185 -2.59 22.72 18.64
C LEU A 185 -1.68 22.00 19.65
N ALA A 186 -0.42 22.40 19.77
CA ALA A 186 0.55 21.86 20.74
C ALA A 186 0.05 21.94 22.19
N ILE A 187 -0.81 22.91 22.53
CA ILE A 187 -1.43 23.02 23.86
C ILE A 187 -2.23 21.76 24.21
N LEU A 188 -2.83 21.11 23.22
CA LEU A 188 -3.65 19.90 23.39
C LEU A 188 -2.87 18.59 23.21
N GLU A 189 -1.56 18.64 22.92
CA GLU A 189 -0.77 17.43 22.70
C GLU A 189 -0.88 16.41 23.84
N PRO A 190 -0.82 16.78 25.13
CA PRO A 190 -0.97 15.82 26.23
C PRO A 190 -2.35 15.13 26.22
N LEU A 191 -3.43 15.89 25.92
CA LEU A 191 -4.78 15.35 25.83
C LEU A 191 -4.93 14.36 24.65
N LEU A 192 -4.33 14.67 23.50
CA LEU A 192 -4.37 13.79 22.33
C LEU A 192 -3.65 12.47 22.58
N ARG A 193 -2.49 12.51 23.24
CA ARG A 193 -1.75 11.31 23.66
C ARG A 193 -2.54 10.45 24.63
N GLU A 194 -3.09 11.05 25.67
CA GLU A 194 -3.91 10.37 26.68
C GLU A 194 -5.13 9.70 26.02
N THR A 195 -5.80 10.37 25.09
CA THR A 195 -6.94 9.81 24.36
C THR A 195 -6.56 8.59 23.56
N LEU A 196 -5.42 8.63 22.84
CA LEU A 196 -4.93 7.49 22.07
C LEU A 196 -4.53 6.32 22.99
N GLU A 197 -3.82 6.58 24.06
CA GLU A 197 -3.39 5.55 25.01
C GLU A 197 -4.58 4.86 25.68
N LYS A 198 -5.61 5.61 26.08
CA LYS A 198 -6.85 5.03 26.59
C LYS A 198 -7.53 4.12 25.56
N ALA A 199 -7.67 4.58 24.33
CA ALA A 199 -8.31 3.78 23.28
C ALA A 199 -7.55 2.46 23.01
N LEU A 200 -6.21 2.46 23.08
CA LEU A 200 -5.39 1.28 22.86
C LEU A 200 -5.38 0.29 24.04
N ASN A 201 -5.42 0.80 25.29
CA ASN A 201 -5.25 -0.02 26.48
C ASN A 201 -6.56 -0.41 27.16
N MET A 202 -7.60 0.40 27.03
CA MET A 202 -8.86 0.23 27.77
C MET A 202 -10.07 0.02 26.84
N GLY A 203 -9.88 0.24 25.55
CA GLY A 203 -10.95 0.37 24.58
C GLY A 203 -11.54 1.79 24.54
N PRO A 204 -12.24 2.13 23.44
CA PRO A 204 -12.90 3.42 23.28
C PRO A 204 -14.11 3.58 24.18
#